data_780267ca952bee255cdcbb61dcdfb5ba
#
_entry.id   780267ca952bee255cdcbb61dcdfb5ba
#
_cell.length_a   1.000
_cell.length_b   1.000
_cell.length_c   1.000
_cell.angle_alpha   90.00
_cell.angle_beta   90.00
_cell.angle_gamma   90.00
#
_symmetry.space_group_name_H-M   'P 1'
#
loop_
_entity.id
_entity.type
_entity.pdbx_description
1 polymer ?
#
loop_
_entity_poly.entity_id
_entity_poly.type
_entity_poly.pdbx_seq_one_letter_code
_entity_poly.pdbx_strand_id
1 'polypeptide(L)'
;MLLYMLLCGKFVTNLWHLRVGIAAQSAVCCVQVGASRWLKFNKKVLFMNRKNVKPVIALMLLVLTLIISGCSGKPMNMKASSLGKLTTFSAETLDGKTFTQDDIAAKDLTVLNFWTTQCGPCIEEMPDLAKFEKSLPDNVTFATVCLLSDGQEEEIRDILKKAGYTGTTLLSGDGDFKTVCDNVQATPTTVVIDSEGNFIGDIVLGGQKDYAKTVLDAMNKALADAGKAEITLAES
;
A
#
# COMPACT_ATOMS: atom_id res chain seq x y z
N MET A 1 -4.23 1.39 -39.76
CA MET A 1 -2.83 1.53 -39.31
C MET A 1 -2.17 2.85 -39.78
N LEU A 2 -2.60 3.47 -40.88
CA LEU A 2 -2.06 4.78 -41.33
C LEU A 2 -2.60 5.99 -40.52
N LEU A 3 -3.77 5.88 -39.94
CA LEU A 3 -4.43 7.00 -39.21
C LEU A 3 -3.82 7.22 -37.83
N TYR A 4 -3.18 6.22 -37.23
CA TYR A 4 -2.52 6.31 -35.92
C TYR A 4 -1.15 7.00 -35.99
N MET A 5 -0.47 6.96 -37.12
CA MET A 5 0.83 7.63 -37.33
C MET A 5 0.70 9.15 -37.56
N LEU A 6 -0.44 9.62 -38.05
CA LEU A 6 -0.65 11.07 -38.29
C LEU A 6 -1.02 11.85 -37.04
N LEU A 7 -1.54 11.18 -36.00
CA LEU A 7 -1.90 11.83 -34.73
C LEU A 7 -0.70 11.95 -33.76
N CYS A 8 0.25 11.02 -33.80
CA CYS A 8 1.46 11.11 -32.99
C CYS A 8 2.47 12.17 -33.47
N GLY A 9 2.49 12.46 -34.79
CA GLY A 9 3.44 13.43 -35.37
C GLY A 9 3.11 14.91 -35.05
N LYS A 10 1.84 15.23 -34.77
CA LYS A 10 1.41 16.62 -34.50
C LYS A 10 1.48 17.00 -33.00
N PHE A 11 1.62 16.04 -32.10
CA PHE A 11 1.72 16.33 -30.66
C PHE A 11 3.14 16.66 -30.19
N VAL A 12 4.16 16.24 -30.94
CA VAL A 12 5.57 16.45 -30.58
C VAL A 12 6.09 17.83 -30.97
N THR A 13 5.48 18.50 -31.95
CA THR A 13 5.97 19.81 -32.43
C THR A 13 5.51 21.00 -31.60
N ASN A 14 4.52 20.87 -30.72
CA ASN A 14 4.02 21.99 -29.91
C ASN A 14 4.60 22.07 -28.49
N LEU A 15 5.48 21.15 -28.07
CA LEU A 15 6.12 21.17 -26.74
C LEU A 15 7.53 21.82 -26.74
N TRP A 16 7.97 22.38 -27.86
CA TRP A 16 9.35 22.95 -27.99
C TRP A 16 9.48 24.38 -27.51
N HIS A 17 8.45 25.01 -27.00
CA HIS A 17 8.50 26.40 -26.53
C HIS A 17 8.45 26.63 -25.02
N LEU A 18 8.54 25.61 -24.21
CA LEU A 18 8.66 25.75 -22.75
C LEU A 18 10.04 25.28 -22.30
N ARG A 19 10.82 26.24 -21.81
CA ARG A 19 12.15 26.08 -21.20
C ARG A 19 12.09 25.08 -20.06
N VAL A 20 12.58 23.85 -20.28
CA VAL A 20 12.97 22.93 -19.20
C VAL A 20 14.35 22.37 -19.54
N GLY A 21 15.27 22.53 -18.56
CA GLY A 21 16.70 22.34 -18.73
C GLY A 21 17.14 20.87 -18.94
N ILE A 22 18.32 20.76 -19.32
CA ILE A 22 19.37 19.78 -19.64
C ILE A 22 19.14 18.29 -19.21
N ALA A 23 18.15 17.94 -18.38
CA ALA A 23 17.90 16.58 -17.92
C ALA A 23 17.04 15.70 -18.88
N ALA A 24 16.41 16.30 -19.90
CA ALA A 24 15.54 15.56 -20.83
C ALA A 24 16.27 14.91 -22.03
N GLN A 25 17.54 15.24 -22.23
CA GLN A 25 18.30 14.77 -23.41
C GLN A 25 18.78 13.31 -23.30
N SER A 26 18.98 12.80 -22.08
CA SER A 26 19.43 11.42 -21.87
C SER A 26 18.30 10.38 -22.04
N ALA A 27 17.04 10.73 -21.74
CA ALA A 27 15.91 9.82 -21.88
C ALA A 27 15.48 9.61 -23.33
N VAL A 28 15.61 10.64 -24.18
CA VAL A 28 15.25 10.56 -25.60
C VAL A 28 16.23 9.66 -26.38
N CYS A 29 17.51 9.63 -25.98
CA CYS A 29 18.53 8.80 -26.64
C CYS A 29 18.30 7.29 -26.39
N CYS A 30 17.84 6.88 -25.21
CA CYS A 30 17.54 5.48 -24.90
C CYS A 30 16.34 4.93 -25.67
N VAL A 31 15.30 5.75 -25.89
CA VAL A 31 14.11 5.33 -26.65
C VAL A 31 14.42 5.19 -28.15
N GLN A 32 15.26 6.06 -28.72
CA GLN A 32 15.63 5.97 -30.14
C GLN A 32 16.54 4.79 -30.45
N VAL A 33 17.45 4.42 -29.56
CA VAL A 33 18.31 3.23 -29.72
C VAL A 33 17.51 1.93 -29.62
N GLY A 34 16.51 1.89 -28.75
CA GLY A 34 15.59 0.74 -28.61
C GLY A 34 14.73 0.52 -29.86
N ALA A 35 14.17 1.58 -30.43
CA ALA A 35 13.28 1.51 -31.59
C ALA A 35 14.01 1.05 -32.87
N SER A 36 15.23 1.55 -33.10
CA SER A 36 16.04 1.14 -34.28
C SER A 36 16.51 -0.32 -34.20
N ARG A 37 16.76 -0.83 -32.98
CA ARG A 37 17.15 -2.21 -32.72
C ARG A 37 15.96 -3.16 -32.85
N TRP A 38 14.77 -2.71 -32.42
CA TRP A 38 13.52 -3.46 -32.56
C TRP A 38 13.07 -3.57 -34.01
N LEU A 39 13.20 -2.51 -34.82
CA LEU A 39 12.89 -2.53 -36.27
C LEU A 39 13.83 -3.45 -37.07
N LYS A 40 15.11 -3.55 -36.67
CA LYS A 40 16.05 -4.53 -37.30
C LYS A 40 15.75 -5.97 -36.93
N PHE A 41 15.27 -6.21 -35.70
CA PHE A 41 14.88 -7.56 -35.26
C PHE A 41 13.62 -8.02 -35.99
N ASN A 42 12.63 -7.13 -36.17
CA ASN A 42 11.37 -7.46 -36.84
C ASN A 42 11.54 -7.77 -38.35
N LYS A 43 12.48 -7.09 -39.05
CA LYS A 43 12.82 -7.43 -40.46
C LYS A 43 13.43 -8.84 -40.64
N LYS A 44 14.18 -9.31 -39.64
CA LYS A 44 14.82 -10.63 -39.70
C LYS A 44 13.83 -11.77 -39.44
N VAL A 45 12.79 -11.53 -38.66
CA VAL A 45 11.70 -12.48 -38.38
C VAL A 45 10.76 -12.63 -39.59
N LEU A 46 10.53 -11.54 -40.35
CA LEU A 46 9.68 -11.56 -41.55
C LEU A 46 10.30 -12.33 -42.74
N PHE A 47 11.62 -12.61 -42.74
CA PHE A 47 12.32 -13.31 -43.83
C PHE A 47 12.62 -14.78 -43.49
N MET A 48 12.10 -15.31 -42.39
CA MET A 48 12.30 -16.71 -42.02
C MET A 48 11.47 -17.63 -42.93
N ASN A 49 12.17 -18.54 -43.63
CA ASN A 49 11.58 -19.56 -44.50
C ASN A 49 10.53 -20.36 -43.71
N ARG A 50 9.36 -20.60 -44.32
CA ARG A 50 8.20 -21.30 -43.73
C ARG A 50 8.54 -22.64 -43.04
N LYS A 51 9.64 -23.29 -43.40
CA LYS A 51 10.10 -24.53 -42.77
C LYS A 51 10.70 -24.35 -41.38
N ASN A 52 11.21 -23.15 -41.04
CA ASN A 52 11.87 -22.86 -39.75
C ASN A 52 11.01 -22.07 -38.78
N VAL A 53 9.79 -21.67 -39.17
CA VAL A 53 8.88 -20.90 -38.33
C VAL A 53 8.27 -21.76 -37.21
N LYS A 54 7.97 -23.03 -37.49
CA LYS A 54 7.36 -23.93 -36.50
C LYS A 54 8.19 -24.13 -35.22
N PRO A 55 9.52 -24.43 -35.28
CA PRO A 55 10.29 -24.56 -34.04
C PRO A 55 10.47 -23.26 -33.29
N VAL A 56 10.50 -22.10 -33.96
CA VAL A 56 10.62 -20.80 -33.30
C VAL A 56 9.32 -20.40 -32.57
N ILE A 57 8.17 -20.69 -33.19
CA ILE A 57 6.87 -20.51 -32.54
C ILE A 57 6.73 -21.43 -31.31
N ALA A 58 7.13 -22.70 -31.46
CA ALA A 58 7.13 -23.67 -30.36
C ALA A 58 8.03 -23.22 -29.21
N LEU A 59 9.21 -22.67 -29.49
CA LEU A 59 10.13 -22.16 -28.51
C LEU A 59 9.56 -20.88 -27.81
N MET A 60 8.96 -19.96 -28.58
CA MET A 60 8.29 -18.77 -28.00
C MET A 60 7.11 -19.14 -27.09
N LEU A 61 6.29 -20.13 -27.51
CA LEU A 61 5.19 -20.62 -26.67
C LEU A 61 5.71 -21.32 -25.42
N LEU A 62 6.80 -22.08 -25.51
CA LEU A 62 7.44 -22.70 -24.35
C LEU A 62 7.99 -21.64 -23.36
N VAL A 63 8.64 -20.60 -23.86
CA VAL A 63 9.13 -19.49 -23.03
C VAL A 63 7.96 -18.72 -22.41
N LEU A 64 6.88 -18.51 -23.17
CA LEU A 64 5.68 -17.82 -22.65
C LEU A 64 5.00 -18.62 -21.53
N THR A 65 4.93 -19.96 -21.67
CA THR A 65 4.39 -20.83 -20.61
C THR A 65 5.26 -20.84 -19.36
N LEU A 66 6.58 -20.77 -19.49
CA LEU A 66 7.51 -20.68 -18.37
C LEU A 66 7.38 -19.33 -17.62
N ILE A 67 7.10 -18.23 -18.33
CA ILE A 67 6.90 -16.91 -17.72
C ILE A 67 5.56 -16.86 -16.95
N ILE A 68 4.51 -17.49 -17.48
CA ILE A 68 3.18 -17.52 -16.85
C ILE A 68 3.19 -18.41 -15.59
N SER A 69 4.01 -19.45 -15.55
CA SER A 69 4.12 -20.35 -14.39
C SER A 69 4.88 -19.74 -13.21
N GLY A 70 5.56 -18.60 -13.38
CA GLY A 70 6.40 -17.95 -12.35
C GLY A 70 5.67 -16.96 -11.43
N CYS A 71 4.41 -16.58 -11.72
CA CYS A 71 3.65 -15.62 -10.91
C CYS A 71 2.76 -16.29 -9.85
N SER A 72 3.22 -17.35 -9.22
CA SER A 72 2.64 -17.84 -7.97
C SER A 72 3.26 -17.05 -6.81
N GLY A 73 2.83 -15.78 -6.65
CA GLY A 73 3.17 -15.01 -5.46
C GLY A 73 2.68 -15.80 -4.24
N LYS A 74 3.60 -16.31 -3.43
CA LYS A 74 3.22 -16.86 -2.12
C LYS A 74 2.47 -15.75 -1.38
N PRO A 75 1.31 -16.05 -0.76
CA PRO A 75 0.65 -15.06 0.09
C PRO A 75 1.69 -14.59 1.12
N MET A 76 1.85 -13.27 1.23
CA MET A 76 2.75 -12.66 2.22
C MET A 76 2.15 -12.95 3.58
N ASN A 77 2.67 -13.97 4.26
CA ASN A 77 2.22 -14.35 5.60
C ASN A 77 3.10 -13.59 6.61
N MET A 78 2.79 -12.31 6.80
CA MET A 78 3.43 -11.48 7.81
C MET A 78 2.77 -11.81 9.16
N LYS A 79 3.56 -12.27 10.13
CA LYS A 79 3.06 -12.53 11.49
C LYS A 79 3.10 -11.23 12.29
N ALA A 80 2.10 -11.01 13.15
CA ALA A 80 2.06 -9.86 14.05
C ALA A 80 3.36 -9.74 14.87
N SER A 81 3.89 -10.83 15.37
CA SER A 81 5.16 -10.86 16.13
C SER A 81 6.40 -10.40 15.35
N SER A 82 6.34 -10.34 14.00
CA SER A 82 7.45 -9.84 13.20
C SER A 82 7.56 -8.30 13.18
N LEU A 83 6.54 -7.60 13.63
CA LEU A 83 6.54 -6.14 13.72
C LEU A 83 7.32 -5.62 14.94
N GLY A 84 7.57 -6.47 15.95
CA GLY A 84 8.24 -6.10 17.18
C GLY A 84 7.27 -5.93 18.34
N LYS A 85 7.58 -4.98 19.24
CA LYS A 85 6.76 -4.62 20.40
C LYS A 85 6.84 -3.10 20.61
N LEU A 86 5.74 -2.48 21.03
CA LEU A 86 5.69 -1.05 21.35
C LEU A 86 5.80 -0.85 22.87
N THR A 87 7.02 -0.66 23.36
CA THR A 87 7.32 -0.50 24.80
C THR A 87 7.84 0.88 25.17
N THR A 88 8.58 1.52 24.27
CA THR A 88 9.15 2.84 24.46
C THR A 88 9.17 3.58 23.14
N PHE A 89 8.26 4.52 22.99
CA PHE A 89 8.13 5.30 21.77
C PHE A 89 7.40 6.62 22.01
N SER A 90 7.57 7.51 21.04
CA SER A 90 6.80 8.74 20.91
C SER A 90 6.45 8.92 19.44
N ALA A 91 5.17 9.02 19.13
CA ALA A 91 4.68 9.26 17.77
C ALA A 91 3.96 10.62 17.73
N GLU A 92 4.24 11.40 16.70
CA GLU A 92 3.53 12.66 16.46
C GLU A 92 2.17 12.38 15.83
N THR A 93 1.15 13.06 16.30
CA THR A 93 -0.18 13.00 15.69
C THR A 93 -0.38 14.15 14.70
N LEU A 94 -1.28 13.97 13.74
CA LEU A 94 -1.59 14.99 12.73
C LEU A 94 -2.09 16.31 13.34
N ASP A 95 -2.67 16.30 14.54
CA ASP A 95 -3.13 17.48 15.27
C ASP A 95 -2.07 18.06 16.23
N GLY A 96 -0.83 17.61 16.13
CA GLY A 96 0.33 18.12 16.86
C GLY A 96 0.43 17.65 18.31
N LYS A 97 -0.30 16.59 18.68
CA LYS A 97 -0.14 15.93 19.96
C LYS A 97 0.88 14.80 19.88
N THR A 98 1.15 14.17 21.01
CA THR A 98 2.02 13.02 21.12
C THR A 98 1.19 11.80 21.52
N PHE A 99 1.46 10.66 20.86
CA PHE A 99 0.92 9.35 21.19
C PHE A 99 2.06 8.46 21.66
N THR A 100 1.89 7.78 22.80
CA THR A 100 2.96 7.03 23.48
C THR A 100 2.48 5.64 23.92
N GLN A 101 3.36 4.87 24.53
CA GLN A 101 3.01 3.61 25.20
C GLN A 101 1.96 3.77 26.30
N ASP A 102 1.86 4.95 26.92
CA ASP A 102 0.86 5.21 27.97
C ASP A 102 -0.56 5.27 27.38
N ASP A 103 -0.70 5.76 26.15
CA ASP A 103 -1.99 5.76 25.46
C ASP A 103 -2.43 4.33 25.08
N ILE A 104 -1.47 3.45 24.74
CA ILE A 104 -1.73 2.02 24.55
C ILE A 104 -2.11 1.35 25.86
N ALA A 105 -1.36 1.60 26.93
CA ALA A 105 -1.59 0.98 28.23
C ALA A 105 -2.91 1.42 28.89
N ALA A 106 -3.46 2.57 28.51
CA ALA A 106 -4.74 3.08 29.00
C ALA A 106 -5.97 2.33 28.43
N LYS A 107 -5.77 1.41 27.47
CA LYS A 107 -6.83 0.71 26.75
C LYS A 107 -6.62 -0.80 26.79
N ASP A 108 -7.69 -1.57 26.61
CA ASP A 108 -7.58 -3.02 26.49
C ASP A 108 -6.97 -3.45 25.17
N LEU A 109 -7.31 -2.73 24.10
CA LEU A 109 -6.78 -2.92 22.76
C LEU A 109 -6.51 -1.58 22.06
N THR A 110 -5.48 -1.59 21.22
CA THR A 110 -5.22 -0.55 20.23
C THR A 110 -5.16 -1.18 18.86
N VAL A 111 -5.90 -0.60 17.91
CA VAL A 111 -5.89 -1.01 16.50
C VAL A 111 -5.19 0.07 15.70
N LEU A 112 -4.13 -0.31 14.96
CA LEU A 112 -3.42 0.59 14.05
C LEU A 112 -3.63 0.16 12.61
N ASN A 113 -4.07 1.11 11.77
CA ASN A 113 -4.16 0.93 10.32
C ASN A 113 -3.07 1.75 9.63
N PHE A 114 -2.13 1.07 8.98
CA PHE A 114 -1.01 1.68 8.24
C PHE A 114 -1.39 1.94 6.79
N TRP A 115 -1.15 3.16 6.33
CA TRP A 115 -1.49 3.62 5.00
C TRP A 115 -0.51 4.65 4.44
N THR A 116 -0.65 5.07 3.17
CA THR A 116 0.07 6.19 2.57
C THR A 116 -0.88 7.01 1.69
N THR A 117 -0.56 8.27 1.42
CA THR A 117 -1.36 9.15 0.56
C THR A 117 -1.47 8.65 -0.89
N GLN A 118 -0.56 7.78 -1.33
CA GLN A 118 -0.53 7.22 -2.68
C GLN A 118 -1.14 5.82 -2.78
N CYS A 119 -1.66 5.30 -1.68
CA CYS A 119 -2.28 3.98 -1.63
C CYS A 119 -3.77 4.07 -2.00
N GLY A 120 -4.12 3.81 -3.25
CA GLY A 120 -5.50 3.84 -3.74
C GLY A 120 -6.47 3.01 -2.90
N PRO A 121 -6.21 1.70 -2.66
CA PRO A 121 -7.08 0.87 -1.82
C PRO A 121 -7.24 1.40 -0.38
N CYS A 122 -6.19 2.05 0.18
CA CYS A 122 -6.28 2.65 1.52
C CYS A 122 -7.27 3.82 1.54
N ILE A 123 -7.20 4.69 0.53
CA ILE A 123 -8.08 5.85 0.41
C ILE A 123 -9.52 5.41 0.18
N GLU A 124 -9.73 4.36 -0.62
CA GLU A 124 -11.06 3.81 -0.90
C GLU A 124 -11.73 3.23 0.35
N GLU A 125 -10.98 2.59 1.26
CA GLU A 125 -11.54 2.03 2.50
C GLU A 125 -11.64 3.04 3.66
N MET A 126 -11.02 4.22 3.56
CA MET A 126 -10.98 5.22 4.64
C MET A 126 -12.38 5.63 5.19
N PRO A 127 -13.45 5.75 4.37
CA PRO A 127 -14.80 6.00 4.90
C PRO A 127 -15.33 4.87 5.79
N ASP A 128 -14.93 3.62 5.54
CA ASP A 128 -15.33 2.48 6.37
C ASP A 128 -14.52 2.43 7.67
N LEU A 129 -13.24 2.85 7.65
CA LEU A 129 -12.45 3.07 8.84
C LEU A 129 -13.10 4.14 9.74
N ALA A 130 -13.61 5.22 9.14
CA ALA A 130 -14.28 6.31 9.87
C ALA A 130 -15.57 5.84 10.57
N LYS A 131 -16.30 4.92 9.98
CA LYS A 131 -17.48 4.30 10.61
C LYS A 131 -17.08 3.33 11.71
N PHE A 132 -16.09 2.48 11.41
CA PHE A 132 -15.58 1.47 12.34
C PHE A 132 -15.07 2.12 13.63
N GLU A 133 -14.23 3.16 13.52
CA GLU A 133 -13.71 3.89 14.67
C GLU A 133 -14.83 4.39 15.60
N LYS A 134 -15.90 4.95 15.03
CA LYS A 134 -17.06 5.47 15.80
C LYS A 134 -17.91 4.38 16.46
N SER A 135 -17.82 3.14 15.98
CA SER A 135 -18.58 2.00 16.52
C SER A 135 -17.83 1.25 17.61
N LEU A 136 -16.56 1.57 17.84
CA LEU A 136 -15.73 0.91 18.86
C LEU A 136 -16.13 1.36 20.27
N PRO A 137 -16.05 0.43 21.26
CA PRO A 137 -16.25 0.77 22.66
C PRO A 137 -15.08 1.58 23.24
N ASP A 138 -15.31 2.28 24.34
CA ASP A 138 -14.34 3.20 24.96
C ASP A 138 -13.03 2.56 25.40
N ASN A 139 -12.99 1.26 25.61
CA ASN A 139 -11.80 0.50 25.99
C ASN A 139 -10.92 0.09 24.81
N VAL A 140 -11.27 0.50 23.59
CA VAL A 140 -10.49 0.25 22.36
C VAL A 140 -10.09 1.59 21.74
N THR A 141 -8.81 1.74 21.44
CA THR A 141 -8.30 2.84 20.61
C THR A 141 -8.17 2.38 19.16
N PHE A 142 -8.61 3.21 18.23
CA PHE A 142 -8.32 3.08 16.81
C PHE A 142 -7.53 4.29 16.34
N ALA A 143 -6.42 4.07 15.64
CA ALA A 143 -5.67 5.13 15.00
C ALA A 143 -5.19 4.71 13.61
N THR A 144 -5.16 5.67 12.69
CA THR A 144 -4.47 5.48 11.42
C THR A 144 -3.01 5.92 11.53
N VAL A 145 -2.12 5.30 10.77
CA VAL A 145 -0.69 5.64 10.72
C VAL A 145 -0.34 5.94 9.27
N CYS A 146 -0.08 7.20 8.95
CA CYS A 146 0.36 7.58 7.62
C CYS A 146 1.87 7.42 7.51
N LEU A 147 2.32 6.41 6.75
CA LEU A 147 3.72 6.19 6.44
C LEU A 147 4.19 7.22 5.40
N LEU A 148 5.48 7.59 5.44
CA LEU A 148 6.08 8.57 4.52
C LEU A 148 5.35 9.93 4.54
N SER A 149 4.96 10.38 5.73
CA SER A 149 4.10 11.56 5.93
C SER A 149 4.81 12.91 5.81
N ASP A 150 6.14 12.93 5.79
CA ASP A 150 6.94 14.16 5.82
C ASP A 150 6.56 15.12 4.68
N GLY A 151 6.08 16.31 5.04
CA GLY A 151 5.64 17.34 4.09
C GLY A 151 4.34 17.04 3.36
N GLN A 152 3.55 16.06 3.83
CA GLN A 152 2.28 15.67 3.22
C GLN A 152 1.07 15.95 4.14
N GLU A 153 1.25 16.68 5.22
CA GLU A 153 0.23 16.87 6.26
C GLU A 153 -1.07 17.49 5.70
N GLU A 154 -0.97 18.41 4.74
CA GLU A 154 -2.13 19.01 4.08
C GLU A 154 -2.90 17.97 3.24
N GLU A 155 -2.20 17.17 2.46
CA GLU A 155 -2.79 16.10 1.65
C GLU A 155 -3.45 15.04 2.54
N ILE A 156 -2.80 14.65 3.65
CA ILE A 156 -3.34 13.74 4.65
C ILE A 156 -4.65 14.29 5.21
N ARG A 157 -4.68 15.56 5.64
CA ARG A 157 -5.91 16.23 6.15
C ARG A 157 -7.03 16.24 5.13
N ASP A 158 -6.72 16.49 3.87
CA ASP A 158 -7.70 16.51 2.79
C ASP A 158 -8.32 15.13 2.53
N ILE A 159 -7.51 14.07 2.54
CA ILE A 159 -7.97 12.69 2.38
C ILE A 159 -8.89 12.30 3.54
N LEU A 160 -8.44 12.50 4.78
CA LEU A 160 -9.21 12.16 5.98
C LEU A 160 -10.53 12.93 6.05
N LYS A 161 -10.50 14.23 5.74
CA LYS A 161 -11.70 15.09 5.69
C LYS A 161 -12.71 14.59 4.65
N LYS A 162 -12.26 14.23 3.45
CA LYS A 162 -13.14 13.67 2.40
C LYS A 162 -13.78 12.35 2.82
N ALA A 163 -13.08 11.55 3.59
CA ALA A 163 -13.56 10.29 4.14
C ALA A 163 -14.45 10.45 5.39
N GLY A 164 -14.50 11.64 5.97
CA GLY A 164 -15.20 11.87 7.24
C GLY A 164 -14.53 11.24 8.46
N TYR A 165 -13.22 10.93 8.36
CA TYR A 165 -12.43 10.42 9.48
C TYR A 165 -12.00 11.57 10.38
N THR A 166 -12.29 11.44 11.68
CA THR A 166 -11.99 12.45 12.70
C THR A 166 -11.18 11.89 13.87
N GLY A 167 -10.80 10.62 13.77
CA GLY A 167 -10.00 9.94 14.79
C GLY A 167 -8.52 10.32 14.75
N THR A 168 -7.74 9.66 15.58
CA THR A 168 -6.29 9.91 15.68
C THR A 168 -5.56 9.41 14.44
N THR A 169 -4.69 10.26 13.88
CA THR A 169 -3.76 9.88 12.81
C THR A 169 -2.33 10.14 13.28
N LEU A 170 -1.53 9.10 13.31
CA LEU A 170 -0.10 9.15 13.63
C LEU A 170 0.70 9.40 12.35
N LEU A 171 1.75 10.19 12.45
CA LEU A 171 2.64 10.53 11.35
C LEU A 171 3.97 9.78 11.50
N SER A 172 4.99 10.49 11.96
CA SER A 172 6.32 9.96 12.28
C SER A 172 6.45 9.72 13.78
N GLY A 173 7.48 9.00 14.16
CA GLY A 173 7.78 8.76 15.57
C GLY A 173 9.19 8.24 15.76
N ASP A 174 9.55 7.96 16.99
CA ASP A 174 10.84 7.43 17.39
C ASP A 174 10.70 6.07 18.10
N GLY A 175 11.84 5.55 18.60
CA GLY A 175 11.89 4.33 19.37
C GLY A 175 11.31 3.11 18.64
N ASP A 176 10.52 2.34 19.37
CA ASP A 176 9.90 1.12 18.83
C ASP A 176 8.92 1.41 17.70
N PHE A 177 8.25 2.57 17.72
CA PHE A 177 7.27 2.94 16.69
C PHE A 177 7.93 3.09 15.32
N LYS A 178 9.09 3.73 15.26
CA LYS A 178 9.87 3.81 14.01
C LYS A 178 10.21 2.42 13.47
N THR A 179 10.66 1.53 14.35
CA THR A 179 10.98 0.14 13.97
C THR A 179 9.75 -0.58 13.40
N VAL A 180 8.58 -0.39 14.00
CA VAL A 180 7.32 -0.96 13.51
C VAL A 180 6.98 -0.40 12.12
N CYS A 181 7.04 0.91 11.94
CA CYS A 181 6.79 1.54 10.63
C CYS A 181 7.73 1.02 9.55
N ASP A 182 9.03 0.87 9.85
CA ASP A 182 10.05 0.34 8.93
C ASP A 182 9.79 -1.14 8.56
N ASN A 183 9.13 -1.91 9.44
CA ASN A 183 8.80 -3.32 9.23
C ASN A 183 7.49 -3.54 8.45
N VAL A 184 6.65 -2.52 8.27
CA VAL A 184 5.43 -2.61 7.45
C VAL A 184 5.80 -2.65 5.97
N GLN A 185 5.56 -3.78 5.31
CA GLN A 185 6.00 -4.04 3.93
C GLN A 185 4.93 -3.73 2.86
N ALA A 186 3.69 -3.54 3.26
CA ALA A 186 2.58 -3.26 2.35
C ALA A 186 1.50 -2.43 3.05
N THR A 187 0.71 -1.69 2.26
CA THR A 187 -0.45 -0.92 2.74
C THR A 187 -1.68 -1.24 1.89
N PRO A 188 -2.89 -1.24 2.47
CA PRO A 188 -3.17 -1.07 3.89
C PRO A 188 -2.76 -2.31 4.71
N THR A 189 -2.35 -2.07 5.94
CA THR A 189 -2.07 -3.12 6.95
C THR A 189 -2.74 -2.71 8.25
N THR A 190 -3.60 -3.58 8.80
CA THR A 190 -4.22 -3.36 10.11
C THR A 190 -3.71 -4.40 11.10
N VAL A 191 -3.36 -3.93 12.30
CA VAL A 191 -2.84 -4.74 13.40
C VAL A 191 -3.56 -4.45 14.70
N VAL A 192 -3.57 -5.43 15.60
CA VAL A 192 -4.14 -5.33 16.93
C VAL A 192 -3.03 -5.41 17.96
N ILE A 193 -3.08 -4.55 18.98
CA ILE A 193 -2.06 -4.41 20.01
C ILE A 193 -2.76 -4.48 21.37
N ASP A 194 -2.20 -5.24 22.31
CA ASP A 194 -2.68 -5.30 23.69
C ASP A 194 -2.17 -4.12 24.55
N SER A 195 -2.66 -4.02 25.78
CA SER A 195 -2.25 -2.97 26.73
C SER A 195 -0.77 -3.02 27.13
N GLU A 196 -0.06 -4.11 26.82
CA GLU A 196 1.38 -4.25 27.08
C GLU A 196 2.25 -3.87 25.86
N GLY A 197 1.61 -3.48 24.73
CA GLY A 197 2.29 -3.13 23.48
C GLY A 197 2.67 -4.33 22.61
N ASN A 198 2.15 -5.53 22.89
CA ASN A 198 2.40 -6.70 22.05
C ASN A 198 1.44 -6.68 20.86
N PHE A 199 1.96 -6.99 19.67
CA PHE A 199 1.13 -7.26 18.49
C PHE A 199 0.52 -8.65 18.62
N ILE A 200 -0.82 -8.71 18.67
CA ILE A 200 -1.60 -9.94 18.90
C ILE A 200 -2.48 -10.27 17.70
N GLY A 201 -2.84 -11.55 17.60
CA GLY A 201 -3.73 -12.05 16.55
C GLY A 201 -3.10 -12.04 15.15
N ASP A 202 -3.95 -12.03 14.14
CA ASP A 202 -3.57 -12.05 12.74
C ASP A 202 -3.49 -10.61 12.18
N ILE A 203 -2.54 -10.37 11.28
CA ILE A 203 -2.45 -9.11 10.54
C ILE A 203 -3.49 -9.12 9.42
N VAL A 204 -4.26 -8.04 9.30
CA VAL A 204 -5.16 -7.81 8.17
C VAL A 204 -4.41 -7.04 7.09
N LEU A 205 -4.15 -7.71 5.95
CA LEU A 205 -3.39 -7.16 4.81
C LEU A 205 -4.31 -6.83 3.65
N GLY A 206 -4.07 -5.67 3.02
CA GLY A 206 -4.80 -5.22 1.84
C GLY A 206 -6.20 -4.69 2.15
N GLY A 207 -6.79 -3.98 1.18
CA GLY A 207 -8.14 -3.42 1.29
C GLY A 207 -9.20 -4.50 1.49
N GLN A 208 -10.11 -4.29 2.43
CA GLN A 208 -11.14 -5.23 2.84
C GLN A 208 -12.50 -4.82 2.26
N LYS A 209 -13.28 -5.79 1.76
CA LYS A 209 -14.65 -5.54 1.30
C LYS A 209 -15.62 -5.21 2.44
N ASP A 210 -15.37 -5.80 3.59
CA ASP A 210 -16.10 -5.57 4.84
C ASP A 210 -15.04 -5.36 5.93
N TYR A 211 -14.57 -4.12 6.02
CA TYR A 211 -13.50 -3.74 6.93
C TYR A 211 -13.88 -4.03 8.39
N ALA A 212 -15.06 -3.53 8.80
CA ALA A 212 -15.52 -3.64 10.18
C ALA A 212 -15.59 -5.11 10.64
N LYS A 213 -16.19 -5.97 9.83
CA LYS A 213 -16.27 -7.40 10.14
C LYS A 213 -14.88 -8.04 10.20
N THR A 214 -14.04 -7.79 9.22
CA THR A 214 -12.71 -8.43 9.14
C THR A 214 -11.84 -8.06 10.32
N VAL A 215 -11.81 -6.78 10.71
CA VAL A 215 -11.00 -6.31 11.84
C VAL A 215 -11.61 -6.75 13.17
N LEU A 216 -12.94 -6.72 13.33
CA LEU A 216 -13.59 -7.24 14.51
C LEU A 216 -13.32 -8.74 14.73
N ASP A 217 -13.40 -9.55 13.67
CA ASP A 217 -13.07 -10.97 13.73
C ASP A 217 -11.60 -11.19 14.18
N ALA A 218 -10.66 -10.38 13.67
CA ALA A 218 -9.26 -10.45 14.07
C ALA A 218 -9.05 -10.05 15.54
N MET A 219 -9.74 -8.98 16.00
CA MET A 219 -9.71 -8.53 17.39
C MET A 219 -10.27 -9.62 18.33
N ASN A 220 -11.44 -10.16 18.02
CA ASN A 220 -12.11 -11.15 18.87
C ASN A 220 -11.34 -12.46 18.91
N LYS A 221 -10.73 -12.87 17.78
CA LYS A 221 -9.82 -14.02 17.77
C LYS A 221 -8.62 -13.79 18.70
N ALA A 222 -8.00 -12.59 18.65
CA ALA A 222 -6.88 -12.27 19.52
C ALA A 222 -7.28 -12.25 21.01
N LEU A 223 -8.48 -11.74 21.32
CA LEU A 223 -9.02 -11.74 22.68
C LEU A 223 -9.32 -13.17 23.17
N ALA A 224 -9.93 -14.01 22.32
CA ALA A 224 -10.21 -15.41 22.65
C ALA A 224 -8.91 -16.18 22.92
N ASP A 225 -7.86 -15.98 22.10
CA ASP A 225 -6.53 -16.58 22.31
C ASP A 225 -5.90 -16.12 23.64
N ALA A 226 -6.23 -14.92 24.12
CA ALA A 226 -5.80 -14.37 25.41
C ALA A 226 -6.76 -14.71 26.58
N GLY A 227 -7.85 -15.44 26.35
CA GLY A 227 -8.85 -15.77 27.36
C GLY A 227 -9.68 -14.57 27.84
N LYS A 228 -9.78 -13.51 27.02
CA LYS A 228 -10.54 -12.27 27.29
C LYS A 228 -11.91 -12.31 26.60
N ALA A 229 -12.83 -11.47 27.09
CA ALA A 229 -14.16 -11.35 26.51
C ALA A 229 -14.12 -10.72 25.12
N GLU A 230 -15.04 -11.15 24.26
CA GLU A 230 -15.20 -10.58 22.91
C GLU A 230 -15.75 -9.15 22.98
N ILE A 231 -15.36 -8.37 21.97
CA ILE A 231 -15.86 -7.01 21.73
C ILE A 231 -17.03 -7.06 20.77
N THR A 232 -18.04 -6.24 21.02
CA THR A 232 -19.15 -5.99 20.11
C THR A 232 -19.13 -4.51 19.69
N LEU A 233 -19.42 -4.26 18.41
CA LEU A 233 -19.54 -2.90 17.89
C LEU A 233 -20.90 -2.31 18.30
N ALA A 234 -20.94 -1.01 18.55
CA ALA A 234 -22.20 -0.30 18.72
C ALA A 234 -22.96 -0.27 17.38
N GLU A 235 -24.28 -0.38 17.43
CA GLU A 235 -25.12 -0.14 16.25
C GLU A 235 -25.01 1.32 15.83
N SER A 236 -24.62 1.55 14.57
CA SER A 236 -24.44 2.88 13.96
C SER A 236 -25.74 3.37 13.32
#